data_1f9848871c15062923e80b1f073ac172
#
_entry.id   1f9848871c15062923e80b1f073ac172
#
_cell.length_a   1.000
_cell.length_b   1.000
_cell.length_c   1.000
_cell.angle_alpha   90.00
_cell.angle_beta   90.00
_cell.angle_gamma   90.00
#
_symmetry.space_group_name_H-M   'P 1'
#
loop_
_entity.id
_entity.type
_entity.pdbx_description
1 polymer ?
#
loop_
_entity_poly.entity_id
_entity_poly.type
_entity_poly.pdbx_seq_one_letter_code
_entity_poly.pdbx_strand_id
1 'polypeptide(L)'
;MKKILIFIVFVLTFNAEAFGKETTYKKELFDKAVSDGKVVIVSSWIKYCTSCASQMKILNKAKNDFDNIEYFAFEVTKKEIAKLFNVQYQTTLLIFKDNKEVYRSIGETTKELIYNAIKSSI
;
A
#
# COMPACT_ATOMS: atom_id res chain seq x y z
N MET A 1 48.98 32.63 0.93
CA MET A 1 47.72 32.18 1.52
C MET A 1 46.96 31.38 0.51
N LYS A 2 46.91 30.10 0.66
CA LYS A 2 46.13 29.21 -0.22
C LYS A 2 44.69 29.21 0.25
N LYS A 3 43.81 29.82 -0.48
CA LYS A 3 42.35 29.71 -0.25
C LYS A 3 41.96 28.32 -0.74
N ILE A 4 41.69 27.43 0.15
CA ILE A 4 41.09 26.12 -0.17
C ILE A 4 39.62 26.39 -0.46
N LEU A 5 39.29 26.35 -1.74
CA LEU A 5 37.89 26.37 -2.18
C LEU A 5 37.35 24.96 -1.96
N ILE A 6 36.65 24.79 -0.85
CA ILE A 6 35.91 23.56 -0.61
C ILE A 6 34.68 23.63 -1.52
N PHE A 7 34.77 22.97 -2.65
CA PHE A 7 33.59 22.61 -3.44
C PHE A 7 32.81 21.60 -2.63
N ILE A 8 31.79 22.09 -1.92
CA ILE A 8 30.76 21.20 -1.41
C ILE A 8 29.95 20.77 -2.63
N VAL A 9 30.32 19.62 -3.18
CA VAL A 9 29.46 18.92 -4.13
C VAL A 9 28.24 18.50 -3.34
N PHE A 10 27.18 19.30 -3.43
CA PHE A 10 25.86 18.88 -2.98
C PHE A 10 25.42 17.79 -3.94
N VAL A 11 25.77 16.55 -3.61
CA VAL A 11 25.18 15.41 -4.27
C VAL A 11 23.74 15.42 -3.82
N LEU A 12 22.90 16.05 -4.63
CA LEU A 12 21.47 15.81 -4.63
C LEU A 12 21.32 14.34 -5.00
N THR A 13 21.36 13.48 -3.98
CA THR A 13 20.77 12.17 -4.12
C THR A 13 19.30 12.39 -4.37
N PHE A 14 18.94 12.50 -5.64
CA PHE A 14 17.59 12.22 -6.07
C PHE A 14 17.37 10.77 -5.64
N ASN A 15 16.79 10.59 -4.45
CA ASN A 15 15.98 9.43 -4.22
C ASN A 15 14.85 9.57 -5.24
N ALA A 16 15.09 9.09 -6.46
CA ALA A 16 14.02 8.64 -7.27
C ALA A 16 13.38 7.54 -6.41
N GLU A 17 12.41 7.92 -5.61
CA GLU A 17 11.40 6.97 -5.22
C GLU A 17 10.90 6.45 -6.54
N ALA A 18 11.54 5.40 -7.01
CA ALA A 18 10.97 4.61 -8.04
C ALA A 18 9.55 4.38 -7.52
N PHE A 19 8.53 4.78 -8.28
CA PHE A 19 7.18 4.33 -8.08
C PHE A 19 7.20 2.81 -8.22
N GLY A 20 8.07 2.19 -7.43
CA GLY A 20 8.29 0.78 -7.29
C GLY A 20 7.15 0.28 -6.46
N LYS A 21 6.27 -0.44 -7.12
CA LYS A 21 5.34 -1.30 -6.44
C LYS A 21 6.18 -2.22 -5.56
N GLU A 22 5.98 -2.15 -4.26
CA GLU A 22 6.72 -2.94 -3.29
C GLU A 22 5.76 -3.81 -2.48
N THR A 23 6.26 -4.95 -2.02
CA THR A 23 5.56 -5.73 -1.02
C THR A 23 5.87 -5.15 0.35
N THR A 24 4.91 -4.48 0.93
CA THR A 24 5.01 -3.88 2.27
C THR A 24 4.36 -4.74 3.35
N TYR A 25 3.55 -5.73 2.95
CA TYR A 25 2.93 -6.65 3.89
C TYR A 25 3.98 -7.45 4.65
N LYS A 26 3.85 -7.44 5.97
CA LYS A 26 4.53 -8.33 6.90
C LYS A 26 3.54 -8.78 7.95
N LYS A 27 3.55 -10.07 8.29
CA LYS A 27 2.60 -10.64 9.24
C LYS A 27 2.63 -9.90 10.59
N GLU A 28 3.81 -9.58 11.09
CA GLU A 28 3.98 -8.89 12.37
C GLU A 28 3.36 -7.49 12.35
N LEU A 29 3.51 -6.77 11.25
CA LEU A 29 2.94 -5.42 11.09
C LEU A 29 1.43 -5.47 10.92
N PHE A 30 0.93 -6.47 10.20
CA PHE A 30 -0.51 -6.71 10.04
C PHE A 30 -1.14 -7.02 11.40
N ASP A 31 -0.59 -7.97 12.12
CA ASP A 31 -1.08 -8.39 13.44
C ASP A 31 -1.05 -7.22 14.43
N LYS A 32 0.01 -6.40 14.39
CA LYS A 32 0.11 -5.19 15.21
C LYS A 32 -0.99 -4.18 14.88
N ALA A 33 -1.24 -3.92 13.62
CA ALA A 33 -2.28 -2.99 13.18
C ALA A 33 -3.68 -3.47 13.63
N VAL A 34 -3.96 -4.76 13.49
CA VAL A 34 -5.19 -5.37 14.00
C VAL A 34 -5.30 -5.22 15.51
N SER A 35 -4.24 -5.51 16.24
CA SER A 35 -4.17 -5.39 17.70
C SER A 35 -4.37 -3.96 18.18
N ASP A 36 -3.89 -2.97 17.41
CA ASP A 36 -4.06 -1.54 17.67
C ASP A 36 -5.48 -1.04 17.32
N GLY A 37 -6.36 -1.89 16.86
CA GLY A 37 -7.74 -1.55 16.50
C GLY A 37 -7.88 -0.79 15.19
N LYS A 38 -6.87 -0.84 14.33
CA LYS A 38 -6.89 -0.16 13.03
C LYS A 38 -7.72 -0.94 12.01
N VAL A 39 -8.32 -0.21 11.08
CA VAL A 39 -8.81 -0.77 9.83
C VAL A 39 -7.62 -1.04 8.93
N VAL A 40 -7.49 -2.26 8.44
CA VAL A 40 -6.34 -2.69 7.64
C VAL A 40 -6.75 -2.90 6.20
N ILE A 41 -6.04 -2.27 5.30
CA ILE A 41 -6.25 -2.36 3.86
C ILE A 41 -5.11 -3.15 3.24
N VAL A 42 -5.44 -4.12 2.39
CA VAL A 42 -4.45 -4.92 1.66
C VAL A 42 -4.77 -4.88 0.18
N SER A 43 -3.78 -4.61 -0.64
CA SER A 43 -3.91 -4.68 -2.10
C SER A 43 -2.88 -5.60 -2.72
N SER A 44 -3.27 -6.27 -3.81
CA SER A 44 -2.37 -7.09 -4.61
C SER A 44 -1.99 -6.38 -5.90
N TRP A 45 -0.76 -6.58 -6.35
CA TRP A 45 -0.25 -5.99 -7.57
C TRP A 45 0.65 -6.97 -8.34
N ILE A 46 0.94 -6.64 -9.59
CA ILE A 46 1.92 -7.32 -10.42
C ILE A 46 2.70 -6.28 -11.23
N LYS A 47 3.91 -6.63 -11.68
CA LYS A 47 4.72 -5.75 -12.53
C LYS A 47 3.97 -5.36 -13.80
N TYR A 48 4.17 -4.11 -14.23
CA TYR A 48 3.57 -3.54 -15.46
C TYR A 48 2.03 -3.44 -15.45
N CYS A 49 1.42 -3.47 -14.28
CA CYS A 49 -0.02 -3.35 -14.10
C CYS A 49 -0.41 -1.89 -13.85
N THR A 50 -1.01 -1.23 -14.85
CA THR A 50 -1.45 0.16 -14.75
C THR A 50 -2.61 0.35 -13.79
N SER A 51 -3.57 -0.57 -13.77
CA SER A 51 -4.68 -0.53 -12.81
C SER A 51 -4.21 -0.69 -11.36
N CYS A 52 -3.20 -1.54 -11.13
CA CYS A 52 -2.58 -1.66 -9.81
C CYS A 52 -1.94 -0.35 -9.37
N ALA A 53 -1.20 0.31 -10.27
CA ALA A 53 -0.56 1.59 -9.99
C ALA A 53 -1.59 2.67 -9.65
N SER A 54 -2.68 2.75 -10.39
CA SER A 54 -3.78 3.69 -10.14
C SER A 54 -4.45 3.41 -8.78
N GLN A 55 -4.75 2.15 -8.48
CA GLN A 55 -5.33 1.76 -7.20
C GLN A 55 -4.40 2.08 -6.03
N MET A 56 -3.11 1.74 -6.14
CA MET A 56 -2.12 1.97 -5.09
C MET A 56 -1.91 3.45 -4.82
N LYS A 57 -1.95 4.30 -5.84
CA LYS A 57 -1.88 5.75 -5.69
C LYS A 57 -3.05 6.29 -4.86
N ILE A 58 -4.25 5.80 -5.11
CA ILE A 58 -5.45 6.17 -4.35
C ILE A 58 -5.31 5.71 -2.89
N LEU A 59 -4.84 4.48 -2.66
CA LEU A 59 -4.68 3.90 -1.33
C LEU A 59 -3.58 4.59 -0.52
N ASN A 60 -2.47 4.97 -1.15
CA ASN A 60 -1.43 5.76 -0.49
C ASN A 60 -1.93 7.15 -0.09
N LYS A 61 -2.80 7.76 -0.88
CA LYS A 61 -3.46 9.01 -0.50
C LYS A 61 -4.46 8.80 0.64
N ALA A 62 -5.25 7.76 0.59
CA ALA A 62 -6.20 7.41 1.64
C ALA A 62 -5.53 7.26 3.00
N LYS A 63 -4.32 6.71 3.02
CA LYS A 63 -3.51 6.59 4.25
C LYS A 63 -3.29 7.93 4.96
N ASN A 64 -3.20 9.02 4.21
CA ASN A 64 -3.06 10.37 4.75
C ASN A 64 -4.42 11.03 5.05
N ASP A 65 -5.48 10.66 4.34
CA ASP A 65 -6.79 11.28 4.43
C ASP A 65 -7.69 10.67 5.51
N PHE A 66 -7.40 9.44 5.93
CA PHE A 66 -8.13 8.74 6.99
C PHE A 66 -7.25 8.48 8.19
N ASP A 67 -7.79 8.69 9.37
CA ASP A 67 -7.18 8.28 10.62
C ASP A 67 -7.46 6.80 10.89
N ASN A 68 -6.60 6.18 11.68
CA ASN A 68 -6.79 4.82 12.17
C ASN A 68 -6.88 3.73 11.11
N ILE A 69 -6.24 3.94 9.97
CA ILE A 69 -6.07 2.92 8.93
C ILE A 69 -4.59 2.57 8.75
N GLU A 70 -4.34 1.34 8.31
CA GLU A 70 -3.03 0.87 7.88
C GLU A 70 -3.17 0.23 6.51
N TYR A 71 -2.18 0.45 5.64
CA TYR A 71 -2.21 -0.05 4.28
C TYR A 71 -0.98 -0.88 3.96
N PHE A 72 -1.21 -2.09 3.44
CA PHE A 72 -0.18 -3.00 2.96
C PHE A 72 -0.46 -3.41 1.52
N ALA A 73 0.61 -3.58 0.76
CA ALA A 73 0.56 -4.11 -0.59
C ALA A 73 1.45 -5.35 -0.70
N PHE A 74 1.11 -6.24 -1.61
CA PHE A 74 1.95 -7.38 -1.93
C PHE A 74 1.87 -7.74 -3.42
N GLU A 75 2.99 -8.24 -3.94
CA GLU A 75 3.02 -8.79 -5.30
C GLU A 75 2.28 -10.12 -5.34
N VAL A 76 1.33 -10.27 -6.24
CA VAL A 76 0.46 -11.46 -6.31
C VAL A 76 1.24 -12.75 -6.62
N THR A 77 2.44 -12.63 -7.17
CA THR A 77 3.36 -13.76 -7.41
C THR A 77 3.97 -14.32 -6.13
N LYS A 78 3.88 -13.59 -5.02
CA LYS A 78 4.24 -14.09 -3.69
C LYS A 78 3.14 -15.02 -3.18
N LYS A 79 3.23 -16.29 -3.60
CA LYS A 79 2.18 -17.29 -3.43
C LYS A 79 1.77 -17.53 -1.98
N GLU A 80 2.69 -17.42 -1.03
CA GLU A 80 2.39 -17.61 0.39
C GLU A 80 1.46 -16.53 0.92
N ILE A 81 1.69 -15.26 0.54
CA ILE A 81 0.84 -14.14 0.93
C ILE A 81 -0.51 -14.23 0.20
N ALA A 82 -0.48 -14.48 -1.11
CA ALA A 82 -1.69 -14.64 -1.91
C ALA A 82 -2.60 -15.75 -1.37
N LYS A 83 -2.03 -16.87 -0.95
CA LYS A 83 -2.76 -17.99 -0.34
C LYS A 83 -3.34 -17.60 1.02
N LEU A 84 -2.59 -16.88 1.83
CA LEU A 84 -3.04 -16.41 3.14
C LEU A 84 -4.32 -15.57 3.04
N PHE A 85 -4.39 -14.70 2.02
CA PHE A 85 -5.55 -13.83 1.79
C PHE A 85 -6.56 -14.41 0.79
N ASN A 86 -6.34 -15.61 0.28
CA ASN A 86 -7.14 -16.21 -0.79
C ASN A 86 -7.30 -15.27 -2.00
N VAL A 87 -6.19 -14.70 -2.43
CA VAL A 87 -6.12 -13.79 -3.59
C VAL A 87 -5.54 -14.53 -4.79
N GLN A 88 -6.23 -14.48 -5.91
CA GLN A 88 -5.83 -15.13 -7.17
C GLN A 88 -5.37 -14.14 -8.23
N TYR A 89 -5.80 -12.89 -8.13
CA TYR A 89 -5.58 -11.87 -9.15
C TYR A 89 -4.96 -10.61 -8.56
N GLN A 90 -4.19 -9.90 -9.40
CA GLN A 90 -3.74 -8.54 -9.11
C GLN A 90 -4.93 -7.57 -9.10
N THR A 91 -4.68 -6.39 -8.55
CA THR A 91 -5.68 -5.33 -8.37
C THR A 91 -6.83 -5.77 -7.45
N THR A 92 -6.57 -6.74 -6.57
CA THR A 92 -7.51 -7.12 -5.53
C THR A 92 -7.33 -6.19 -4.33
N LEU A 93 -8.44 -5.65 -3.85
CA LEU A 93 -8.50 -4.78 -2.68
C LEU A 93 -9.27 -5.47 -1.57
N LEU A 94 -8.66 -5.56 -0.40
CA LEU A 94 -9.25 -6.14 0.81
C LEU A 94 -9.28 -5.09 1.90
N ILE A 95 -10.34 -5.08 2.70
CA ILE A 95 -10.41 -4.29 3.93
C ILE A 95 -10.76 -5.22 5.09
N PHE A 96 -10.01 -5.08 6.18
CA PHE A 96 -10.19 -5.84 7.42
C PHE A 96 -10.57 -4.91 8.56
N LYS A 97 -11.52 -5.32 9.35
CA LYS A 97 -11.89 -4.69 10.61
C LYS A 97 -12.05 -5.77 11.68
N ASP A 98 -11.47 -5.53 12.85
CA ASP A 98 -11.49 -6.50 13.95
C ASP A 98 -11.04 -7.91 13.51
N ASN A 99 -10.00 -7.94 12.68
CA ASN A 99 -9.42 -9.17 12.10
C ASN A 99 -10.37 -9.94 11.16
N LYS A 100 -11.40 -9.29 10.64
CA LYS A 100 -12.34 -9.89 9.68
C LYS A 100 -12.33 -9.13 8.37
N GLU A 101 -12.32 -9.85 7.27
CA GLU A 101 -12.50 -9.26 5.95
C GLU A 101 -13.93 -8.71 5.83
N VAL A 102 -14.04 -7.40 5.63
CA VAL A 102 -15.34 -6.70 5.51
C VAL A 102 -15.61 -6.20 4.11
N TYR A 103 -14.59 -6.17 3.26
CA TYR A 103 -14.71 -5.74 1.86
C TYR A 103 -13.69 -6.45 0.98
N ARG A 104 -14.12 -6.78 -0.24
CA ARG A 104 -13.26 -7.34 -1.29
C ARG A 104 -13.74 -6.86 -2.65
N SER A 105 -12.80 -6.38 -3.46
CA SER A 105 -13.04 -6.07 -4.87
C SER A 105 -11.84 -6.45 -5.74
N ILE A 106 -12.09 -6.64 -7.02
CA ILE A 106 -11.06 -6.92 -8.01
C ILE A 106 -11.19 -5.87 -9.12
N GLY A 107 -10.08 -5.16 -9.40
CA GLY A 107 -10.02 -4.18 -10.46
C GLY A 107 -10.59 -2.80 -10.14
N GLU A 108 -10.89 -2.50 -8.87
CA GLU A 108 -11.43 -1.19 -8.50
C GLU A 108 -10.34 -0.11 -8.54
N THR A 109 -10.55 0.92 -9.34
CA THR A 109 -9.62 2.05 -9.51
C THR A 109 -10.30 3.41 -9.37
N THR A 110 -11.56 3.43 -8.93
CA THR A 110 -12.34 4.65 -8.73
C THR A 110 -12.14 5.17 -7.31
N LYS A 111 -11.59 6.38 -7.17
CA LYS A 111 -11.33 6.99 -5.86
C LYS A 111 -12.57 7.05 -4.98
N GLU A 112 -13.70 7.47 -5.54
CA GLU A 112 -14.97 7.58 -4.80
C GLU A 112 -15.40 6.23 -4.20
N LEU A 113 -15.38 5.16 -5.01
CA LEU A 113 -15.77 3.82 -4.55
C LEU A 113 -14.83 3.26 -3.51
N ILE A 114 -13.51 3.46 -3.68
CA ILE A 114 -12.51 3.04 -2.70
C ILE A 114 -12.69 3.80 -1.38
N TYR A 115 -12.85 5.11 -1.45
CA TYR A 115 -13.04 5.94 -0.25
C TYR A 115 -14.35 5.60 0.47
N ASN A 116 -15.43 5.33 -0.26
CA ASN A 116 -16.70 4.90 0.33
C ASN A 116 -16.56 3.54 1.03
N ALA A 117 -15.84 2.60 0.43
CA ALA A 117 -15.55 1.30 1.06
C ALA A 117 -14.76 1.47 2.37
N ILE A 118 -13.76 2.35 2.40
CA ILE A 118 -13.00 2.66 3.60
C ILE A 118 -13.89 3.30 4.66
N LYS A 119 -14.66 4.32 4.30
CA LYS A 119 -15.59 5.00 5.22
C LYS A 119 -16.59 4.03 5.85
N SER A 120 -17.11 3.09 5.07
CA SER A 120 -18.06 2.10 5.55
C SER A 120 -17.43 1.08 6.51
N SER A 121 -16.12 1.01 6.56
CA SER A 121 -15.36 0.04 7.37
C SER A 121 -14.82 0.65 8.67
N ILE A 122 -14.87 1.95 8.80
CA ILE A 122 -14.37 2.68 10.00
C ILE A 122 -15.39 2.68 11.12
#